data_e61a44d86ca67a791140cfc6eabf5008
#
_entry.id   e61a44d86ca67a791140cfc6eabf5008
#
_cell.length_a   1.000
_cell.length_b   1.000
_cell.length_c   1.000
_cell.angle_alpha   90.00
_cell.angle_beta   90.00
_cell.angle_gamma   90.00
#
_symmetry.space_group_name_H-M   'P 1'
#
loop_
_entity.id
_entity.type
_entity.pdbx_description
1 polymer ?
#
loop_
_entity_poly.entity_id
_entity_poly.type
_entity_poly.pdbx_seq_one_letter_code
_entity_poly.pdbx_strand_id
1 'polypeptide(L)'
;MIALVWQFDVKPGKQAEFEAFYGADGAWTTLSRKSRSYLGSSFLRDLADTRRYLVAEYWSEMVVYEKHYADFSDEVAALEATRDGLCVSVTPLGVFTALDIPNRSGPTWSQRDGV
;
A
#
# COMPACT_ATOMS: atom_id res chain seq x y z
N MET A 1 -4.84 -9.45 -11.71
CA MET A 1 -4.18 -8.72 -10.62
C MET A 1 -5.22 -7.87 -9.90
N ILE A 2 -5.12 -7.81 -8.61
CA ILE A 2 -5.99 -6.97 -7.78
C ILE A 2 -5.18 -5.88 -7.09
N ALA A 3 -5.86 -4.80 -6.71
CA ALA A 3 -5.31 -3.73 -5.89
C ALA A 3 -6.19 -3.56 -4.65
N LEU A 4 -5.58 -3.65 -3.48
CA LEU A 4 -6.24 -3.32 -2.23
C LEU A 4 -5.83 -1.90 -1.86
N VAL A 5 -6.81 -1.04 -1.65
CA VAL A 5 -6.56 0.40 -1.50
C VAL A 5 -7.09 0.89 -0.17
N TRP A 6 -6.22 1.61 0.55
CA TRP A 6 -6.57 2.25 1.83
C TRP A 6 -6.21 3.72 1.82
N GLN A 7 -6.94 4.48 2.61
CA GLN A 7 -6.58 5.83 2.98
C GLN A 7 -6.22 5.86 4.46
N PHE A 8 -5.12 6.54 4.77
CA PHE A 8 -4.66 6.71 6.15
C PHE A 8 -4.58 8.19 6.47
N ASP A 9 -5.15 8.57 7.60
CA ASP A 9 -4.99 9.91 8.16
C ASP A 9 -4.09 9.79 9.38
N VAL A 10 -2.86 10.24 9.24
CA VAL A 10 -1.79 10.03 10.22
C VAL A 10 -1.85 11.10 11.30
N LYS A 11 -1.53 10.73 12.52
CA LYS A 11 -1.47 11.66 13.66
C LYS A 11 -0.40 12.73 13.42
N PRO A 12 -0.61 13.95 13.94
CA PRO A 12 0.41 14.99 13.86
C PRO A 12 1.75 14.49 14.44
N GLY A 13 2.83 14.72 13.69
CA GLY A 13 4.17 14.36 14.12
C GLY A 13 4.54 12.89 13.94
N LYS A 14 3.65 12.07 13.37
CA LYS A 14 3.89 10.64 13.16
C LYS A 14 4.16 10.27 11.70
N GLN A 15 4.30 11.27 10.82
CA GLN A 15 4.48 11.01 9.39
C GLN A 15 5.74 10.19 9.11
N ALA A 16 6.86 10.52 9.74
CA ALA A 16 8.12 9.82 9.50
C ALA A 16 8.03 8.35 9.90
N GLU A 17 7.42 8.05 11.04
CA GLU A 17 7.22 6.67 11.50
C GLU A 17 6.29 5.90 10.55
N PHE A 18 5.23 6.55 10.10
CA PHE A 18 4.28 5.94 9.17
C PHE A 18 4.95 5.67 7.81
N GLU A 19 5.73 6.62 7.31
CA GLU A 19 6.45 6.43 6.04
C GLU A 19 7.47 5.30 6.14
N ALA A 20 8.16 5.19 7.27
CA ALA A 20 9.07 4.08 7.50
C ALA A 20 8.33 2.73 7.53
N PHE A 21 7.14 2.69 8.10
CA PHE A 21 6.34 1.47 8.22
C PHE A 21 5.96 0.89 6.84
N TYR A 22 5.58 1.76 5.91
CA TYR A 22 5.17 1.36 4.56
C TYR A 22 6.28 1.50 3.51
N GLY A 23 7.43 2.01 3.89
CA GLY A 23 8.56 2.15 2.97
C GLY A 23 9.09 0.81 2.50
N ALA A 24 10.04 0.84 1.56
CA ALA A 24 10.58 -0.35 0.92
C ALA A 24 11.15 -1.37 1.91
N ASP A 25 11.76 -0.89 2.99
CA ASP A 25 12.34 -1.74 4.04
C ASP A 25 11.48 -1.75 5.30
N GLY A 26 10.25 -1.26 5.21
CA GLY A 26 9.34 -1.18 6.34
C GLY A 26 8.79 -2.54 6.75
N ALA A 27 8.25 -2.59 7.96
CA ALA A 27 7.75 -3.83 8.55
C ALA A 27 6.62 -4.46 7.75
N TRP A 28 5.67 -3.64 7.27
CA TRP A 28 4.55 -4.14 6.49
C TRP A 28 5.00 -4.69 5.14
N THR A 29 5.85 -3.95 4.45
CA THR A 29 6.38 -4.36 3.15
C THR A 29 7.21 -5.64 3.26
N THR A 30 8.02 -5.74 4.31
CA THR A 30 8.83 -6.93 4.56
C THR A 30 7.96 -8.17 4.75
N LEU A 31 6.86 -8.05 5.49
CA LEU A 31 5.94 -9.17 5.67
C LEU A 31 5.25 -9.54 4.35
N SER A 32 4.79 -8.57 3.59
CA SER A 32 4.12 -8.80 2.30
C SER A 32 5.02 -9.51 1.31
N ARG A 33 6.31 -9.18 1.29
CA ARG A 33 7.30 -9.81 0.40
C ARG A 33 7.51 -11.29 0.65
N LYS A 34 7.06 -11.84 1.74
CA LYS A 34 7.15 -13.27 1.99
C LYS A 34 6.26 -14.08 1.05
N SER A 35 5.30 -13.45 0.41
CA SER A 35 4.49 -14.07 -0.62
C SER A 35 4.95 -13.66 -2.01
N ARG A 36 5.09 -14.63 -2.91
CA ARG A 36 5.41 -14.38 -4.33
C ARG A 36 4.25 -13.70 -5.06
N SER A 37 3.07 -13.76 -4.50
CA SER A 37 1.88 -13.13 -5.08
C SER A 37 1.78 -11.64 -4.80
N TYR A 38 2.60 -11.13 -3.88
CA TYR A 38 2.71 -9.70 -3.65
C TYR A 38 3.51 -9.06 -4.79
N LEU A 39 2.90 -8.12 -5.48
CA LEU A 39 3.46 -7.51 -6.68
C LEU A 39 3.97 -6.08 -6.46
N GLY A 40 3.91 -5.61 -5.25
CA GLY A 40 4.37 -4.27 -4.91
C GLY A 40 3.26 -3.36 -4.44
N SER A 41 3.60 -2.13 -4.13
CA SER A 41 2.65 -1.14 -3.64
C SER A 41 2.93 0.22 -4.24
N SER A 42 1.85 1.00 -4.39
CA SER A 42 1.95 2.43 -4.59
C SER A 42 1.71 3.10 -3.25
N PHE A 43 2.65 3.92 -2.82
CA PHE A 43 2.59 4.63 -1.54
C PHE A 43 2.62 6.12 -1.83
N LEU A 44 1.50 6.79 -1.56
CA LEU A 44 1.26 8.16 -2.01
C LEU A 44 0.95 9.06 -0.82
N ARG A 45 1.51 10.25 -0.82
CA ARG A 45 1.19 11.28 0.16
C ARG A 45 0.45 12.41 -0.54
N ASP A 46 -0.62 12.90 0.08
CA ASP A 46 -1.40 14.01 -0.44
C ASP A 46 -0.54 15.28 -0.46
N LEU A 47 -0.56 16.01 -1.57
CA LEU A 47 0.20 17.25 -1.72
C LEU A 47 -0.32 18.37 -0.81
N ALA A 48 -1.63 18.42 -0.62
CA ALA A 48 -2.27 19.48 0.16
C ALA A 48 -2.38 19.13 1.64
N ASP A 49 -2.60 17.85 1.96
CA ASP A 49 -2.71 17.37 3.34
C ASP A 49 -1.60 16.35 3.58
N THR A 50 -0.50 16.80 4.17
CA THR A 50 0.70 15.98 4.35
C THR A 50 0.58 14.89 5.39
N ARG A 51 -0.58 14.74 6.03
CA ARG A 51 -0.88 13.63 6.93
C ARG A 51 -1.83 12.62 6.30
N ARG A 52 -2.28 12.86 5.08
CA ARG A 52 -3.13 11.92 4.36
C ARG A 52 -2.33 11.14 3.34
N TYR A 53 -2.47 9.82 3.39
CA TYR A 53 -1.76 8.89 2.52
C TYR A 53 -2.73 7.92 1.87
N LEU A 54 -2.38 7.49 0.67
CA LEU A 54 -3.03 6.35 0.03
C LEU A 54 -2.00 5.24 -0.16
N VAL A 55 -2.44 4.02 0.07
CA VAL A 55 -1.65 2.83 -0.22
C VAL A 55 -2.49 1.94 -1.13
N ALA A 56 -1.93 1.56 -2.26
CA ALA A 56 -2.50 0.53 -3.11
C ALA A 56 -1.54 -0.66 -3.11
N GLU A 57 -2.00 -1.80 -2.61
CA GLU A 57 -1.23 -3.04 -2.59
C GLU A 57 -1.67 -3.93 -3.74
N TYR A 58 -0.71 -4.35 -4.55
CA TYR A 58 -1.00 -5.19 -5.71
C TYR A 58 -0.68 -6.65 -5.41
N TRP A 59 -1.63 -7.52 -5.68
CA TRP A 59 -1.52 -8.96 -5.50
C TRP A 59 -2.02 -9.67 -6.76
N SER A 60 -1.49 -10.86 -7.00
CA SER A 60 -1.89 -11.62 -8.20
C SER A 60 -3.37 -11.98 -8.17
N GLU A 61 -3.87 -12.44 -7.02
CA GLU A 61 -5.25 -12.87 -6.83
C GLU A 61 -5.69 -12.67 -5.40
N MET A 62 -6.99 -12.49 -5.21
CA MET A 62 -7.57 -12.30 -3.87
C MET A 62 -7.35 -13.50 -2.95
N VAL A 63 -7.52 -14.71 -3.49
CA VAL A 63 -7.39 -15.93 -2.70
C VAL A 63 -5.98 -16.10 -2.12
N VAL A 64 -4.97 -15.68 -2.84
CA VAL A 64 -3.59 -15.77 -2.38
C VAL A 64 -3.30 -14.71 -1.32
N TYR A 65 -3.86 -13.51 -1.48
CA TYR A 65 -3.78 -12.48 -0.46
C TYR A 65 -4.44 -12.96 0.85
N GLU A 66 -5.64 -13.53 0.77
CA GLU A 66 -6.35 -14.05 1.93
C GLU A 66 -5.56 -15.16 2.63
N LYS A 67 -4.93 -16.04 1.84
CA LYS A 67 -4.08 -17.09 2.40
C LYS A 67 -2.88 -16.51 3.13
N HIS A 68 -2.20 -15.52 2.56
CA HIS A 68 -1.08 -14.85 3.20
C HIS A 68 -1.51 -14.21 4.52
N TYR A 69 -2.64 -13.52 4.51
CA TYR A 69 -3.19 -12.89 5.69
C TYR A 69 -3.49 -13.91 6.80
N ALA A 70 -4.01 -15.08 6.42
CA ALA A 70 -4.30 -16.15 7.37
C ALA A 70 -3.02 -16.82 7.88
N ASP A 71 -2.06 -17.07 7.00
CA ASP A 71 -0.80 -17.74 7.35
C ASP A 71 0.05 -16.90 8.32
N PHE A 72 -0.05 -15.58 8.24
CA PHE A 72 0.71 -14.65 9.08
C PHE A 72 -0.21 -13.84 10.01
N SER A 73 -1.32 -14.42 10.44
CA SER A 73 -2.36 -13.67 11.17
C SER A 73 -1.86 -12.98 12.42
N ASP A 74 -0.95 -13.60 13.18
CA ASP A 74 -0.41 -12.99 14.40
C ASP A 74 0.48 -11.79 14.09
N GLU A 75 1.35 -11.93 13.10
CA GLU A 75 2.23 -10.85 12.66
C GLU A 75 1.42 -9.70 12.05
N VAL A 76 0.42 -10.04 11.24
CA VAL A 76 -0.48 -9.04 10.65
C VAL A 76 -1.19 -8.26 11.75
N ALA A 77 -1.75 -8.96 12.74
CA ALA A 77 -2.46 -8.30 13.84
C ALA A 77 -1.54 -7.34 14.61
N ALA A 78 -0.31 -7.75 14.89
CA ALA A 78 0.66 -6.90 15.58
C ALA A 78 1.02 -5.67 14.75
N LEU A 79 1.23 -5.84 13.45
CA LEU A 79 1.56 -4.72 12.57
C LEU A 79 0.38 -3.78 12.39
N GLU A 80 -0.84 -4.30 12.29
CA GLU A 80 -2.04 -3.47 12.22
C GLU A 80 -2.21 -2.63 13.48
N ALA A 81 -1.94 -3.21 14.65
CA ALA A 81 -2.01 -2.46 15.90
C ALA A 81 -0.98 -1.32 15.92
N THR A 82 0.25 -1.58 15.47
CA THR A 82 1.27 -0.55 15.37
C THR A 82 0.85 0.56 14.41
N ARG A 83 0.35 0.19 13.23
CA ARG A 83 -0.13 1.15 12.22
C ARG A 83 -1.27 2.00 12.76
N ASP A 84 -2.25 1.38 13.39
CA ASP A 84 -3.42 2.07 13.90
C ASP A 84 -3.04 3.06 15.01
N GLY A 85 -1.99 2.75 15.76
CA GLY A 85 -1.44 3.67 16.76
C GLY A 85 -0.82 4.93 16.16
N LEU A 86 -0.45 4.91 14.89
CA LEU A 86 0.10 6.06 14.18
C LEU A 86 -0.96 6.90 13.48
N CYS A 87 -2.18 6.41 13.40
CA CYS A 87 -3.23 7.02 12.58
C CYS A 87 -4.38 7.57 13.41
N VAL A 88 -4.97 8.66 12.93
CA VAL A 88 -6.26 9.15 13.40
C VAL A 88 -7.37 8.27 12.84
N SER A 89 -7.25 7.89 11.57
CA SER A 89 -8.22 7.01 10.93
C SER A 89 -7.56 6.15 9.86
N VAL A 90 -8.14 4.98 9.65
CA VAL A 90 -7.75 4.01 8.62
C VAL A 90 -9.02 3.65 7.87
N THR A 91 -9.07 3.98 6.59
CA THR A 91 -10.26 3.82 5.78
C THR A 91 -9.97 2.90 4.59
N PRO A 92 -10.54 1.67 4.58
CA PRO A 92 -10.44 0.85 3.39
C PRO A 92 -11.31 1.46 2.29
N LEU A 93 -10.71 1.68 1.13
CA LEU A 93 -11.42 2.24 -0.03
C LEU A 93 -12.00 1.14 -0.91
N GLY A 94 -11.41 -0.04 -0.89
CA GLY A 94 -11.94 -1.18 -1.63
C GLY A 94 -10.87 -2.07 -2.20
N VAL A 95 -11.34 -3.12 -2.87
CA VAL A 95 -10.52 -4.05 -3.63
C VAL A 95 -10.93 -3.90 -5.09
N PHE A 96 -9.95 -3.68 -5.94
CA PHE A 96 -10.19 -3.35 -7.34
C PHE A 96 -9.48 -4.36 -8.24
N THR A 97 -10.08 -4.67 -9.38
CA THR A 97 -9.35 -5.34 -10.45
C THR A 97 -8.44 -4.32 -11.09
N ALA A 98 -7.15 -4.60 -11.15
CA ALA A 98 -6.22 -3.71 -11.83
C ALA A 98 -6.29 -3.99 -13.33
N LEU A 99 -6.91 -3.09 -14.06
CA LEU A 99 -7.06 -3.21 -15.52
C LEU A 99 -5.77 -2.82 -16.23
N ASP A 100 -5.06 -1.86 -15.64
CA ASP A 100 -3.81 -1.35 -16.19
C ASP A 100 -2.92 -0.94 -15.04
N ILE A 101 -1.65 -1.27 -15.12
CA ILE A 101 -0.70 -0.95 -14.05
C ILE A 101 0.28 0.10 -14.54
N PRO A 102 0.88 0.88 -13.64
CA PRO A 102 1.91 1.83 -14.04
C PRO A 102 3.03 1.08 -14.76
N ASN A 103 3.21 1.40 -16.02
CA ASN A 103 4.26 0.79 -16.84
C ASN A 103 4.66 1.75 -17.95
N ARG A 104 5.77 1.42 -18.58
CA ARG A 104 6.35 2.28 -19.61
C ARG A 104 5.62 2.19 -20.94
N SER A 105 4.82 1.17 -21.13
CA SER A 105 4.05 1.01 -22.34
C SER A 105 2.72 1.77 -22.32
N GLY A 106 2.41 2.41 -21.25
CA GLY A 106 1.25 3.30 -21.15
C GLY A 106 1.45 4.55 -21.99
N PRO A 107 0.80 5.63 -21.63
CA PRO A 107 0.91 6.88 -22.38
C PRO A 107 2.37 7.25 -22.62
N THR A 108 2.66 7.63 -23.84
CA THR A 108 4.04 7.98 -24.23
C THR A 108 4.26 9.47 -24.20
N TRP A 109 3.45 10.20 -23.46
CA TRP A 109 3.56 11.63 -23.30
C TRP A 109 4.90 12.07 -22.73
N SER A 110 5.58 11.20 -22.10
CA SER A 110 6.92 11.48 -21.60
C SER A 110 7.96 11.50 -22.69
N GLN A 111 7.56 11.09 -23.84
CA GLN A 111 8.47 11.04 -24.97
C GLN A 111 8.31 12.25 -25.82
N ARG A 112 7.21 12.26 -25.56
CA ARG A 112 6.97 12.96 -25.99
C ARG A 112 7.24 13.62 -25.79
N ASP A 113 6.76 13.54 -26.01
CA ASP A 113 6.64 14.11 -25.94
C ASP A 113 6.57 14.45 -25.55
N GLY A 114 6.18 14.42 -25.76
CA GLY A 114 6.03 14.81 -25.53
C GLY A 114 5.85 14.77 -25.04
N VAL A 115 5.73 14.57 -25.32
CA VAL A 115 5.67 14.58 -25.00
C VAL A 115 5.92 14.63 -24.74
#